data_f6496b3d494df5f499ea909f36b29c78
#
_entry.id   f6496b3d494df5f499ea909f36b29c78
#
_cell.length_a   1.000
_cell.length_b   1.000
_cell.length_c   1.000
_cell.angle_alpha   90.00
_cell.angle_beta   90.00
_cell.angle_gamma   90.00
#
_symmetry.space_group_name_H-M   'P 1'
#
loop_
_entity.id
_entity.type
_entity.pdbx_description
1 polymer ?
#
loop_
_entity_poly.entity_id
_entity_poly.type
_entity_poly.pdbx_seq_one_letter_code
_entity_poly.pdbx_strand_id
1 'polypeptide(L)'
;MIKFITQFLFVGFIALGANAWADDTVRDAAISAVVTDQIDAFSKDDSERAFSHASPMVKASIRSHERFLTMVKNAYGMIYRPSSHELQEVRMIEDKLYQVVLFIDQDRNRFKIFYQMQKQANGEWKINGVTTFTAKNDVFA
;
A
#
# COMPACT_ATOMS: atom_id res chain seq x y z
N MET A 1 -58.85 37.61 -16.10
CA MET A 1 -57.44 37.68 -16.48
C MET A 1 -56.67 36.69 -15.66
N ILE A 2 -56.26 35.63 -16.23
CA ILE A 2 -55.53 34.54 -15.54
C ILE A 2 -54.05 34.74 -15.83
N LYS A 3 -53.26 34.94 -14.76
CA LYS A 3 -51.82 35.01 -14.89
C LYS A 3 -51.27 33.58 -14.68
N PHE A 4 -50.72 33.03 -15.71
CA PHE A 4 -49.98 31.77 -15.61
C PHE A 4 -48.60 32.05 -15.04
N ILE A 5 -48.35 31.55 -13.84
CA ILE A 5 -47.02 31.52 -13.25
C ILE A 5 -46.36 30.24 -13.76
N THR A 6 -45.42 30.40 -14.67
CA THR A 6 -44.58 29.30 -15.13
C THR A 6 -43.56 29.03 -14.07
N GLN A 7 -43.76 27.93 -13.36
CA GLN A 7 -42.81 27.44 -12.36
C GLN A 7 -41.69 26.69 -13.07
N PHE A 8 -40.54 27.31 -13.16
CA PHE A 8 -39.34 26.68 -13.67
C PHE A 8 -38.87 25.68 -12.63
N LEU A 9 -39.01 24.39 -12.92
CA LEU A 9 -38.40 23.33 -12.16
C LEU A 9 -36.90 23.30 -12.51
N PHE A 10 -36.07 23.79 -11.59
CA PHE A 10 -34.62 23.64 -11.68
C PHE A 10 -34.28 22.21 -11.28
N VAL A 11 -34.11 21.33 -12.27
CA VAL A 11 -33.58 20.02 -12.03
C VAL A 11 -32.09 20.19 -11.71
N GLY A 12 -31.77 20.07 -10.45
CA GLY A 12 -30.38 20.07 -10.00
C GLY A 12 -29.63 18.90 -10.59
N PHE A 13 -28.70 19.20 -11.45
CA PHE A 13 -27.73 18.25 -11.96
C PHE A 13 -26.80 17.87 -10.82
N ILE A 14 -27.05 16.72 -10.19
CA ILE A 14 -26.15 16.15 -9.18
C ILE A 14 -24.94 15.62 -9.95
N ALA A 15 -23.83 16.29 -9.80
CA ALA A 15 -22.56 15.85 -10.33
C ALA A 15 -22.12 14.59 -9.59
N LEU A 16 -22.32 13.43 -10.20
CA LEU A 16 -21.86 12.11 -9.73
C LEU A 16 -20.36 11.87 -10.01
N GLY A 17 -19.55 12.91 -10.09
CA GLY A 17 -18.14 12.78 -10.46
C GLY A 17 -17.12 12.88 -9.31
N ALA A 18 -17.55 13.27 -8.10
CA ALA A 18 -16.59 13.58 -7.02
C ALA A 18 -16.18 12.40 -6.15
N ASN A 19 -16.88 11.27 -6.18
CA ASN A 19 -16.67 10.19 -5.23
C ASN A 19 -15.52 9.25 -5.57
N ALA A 20 -15.18 9.05 -6.84
CA ALA A 20 -14.13 8.12 -7.25
C ALA A 20 -12.73 8.55 -6.79
N TRP A 21 -12.43 9.85 -6.85
CA TRP A 21 -11.14 10.40 -6.40
C TRP A 21 -10.99 10.36 -4.87
N ALA A 22 -12.08 10.62 -4.14
CA ALA A 22 -12.10 10.56 -2.69
C ALA A 22 -11.88 9.12 -2.20
N ASP A 23 -12.49 8.12 -2.87
CA ASP A 23 -12.35 6.71 -2.53
C ASP A 23 -10.92 6.22 -2.77
N ASP A 24 -10.27 6.60 -3.85
CA ASP A 24 -8.89 6.25 -4.13
C ASP A 24 -7.92 6.88 -3.10
N THR A 25 -8.14 8.12 -2.71
CA THR A 25 -7.32 8.80 -1.70
C THR A 25 -7.45 8.11 -0.34
N VAL A 26 -8.65 7.74 0.09
CA VAL A 26 -8.90 7.00 1.33
C VAL A 26 -8.27 5.61 1.28
N ARG A 27 -8.43 4.91 0.17
CA ARG A 27 -7.80 3.61 -0.07
C ARG A 27 -6.28 3.70 0.05
N ASP A 28 -5.66 4.63 -0.64
CA ASP A 28 -4.21 4.79 -0.68
C ASP A 28 -3.65 5.15 0.69
N ALA A 29 -4.35 5.99 1.45
CA ALA A 29 -3.99 6.30 2.82
C ALA A 29 -4.05 5.07 3.74
N ALA A 30 -5.07 4.23 3.60
CA ALA A 30 -5.20 2.99 4.36
C ALA A 30 -4.08 1.99 4.03
N ILE A 31 -3.75 1.84 2.75
CA ILE A 31 -2.64 1.00 2.27
C ILE A 31 -1.31 1.50 2.84
N SER A 32 -1.05 2.79 2.70
CA SER A 32 0.19 3.42 3.18
C SER A 32 0.36 3.25 4.70
N ALA A 33 -0.71 3.34 5.46
CA ALA A 33 -0.69 3.15 6.91
C ALA A 33 -0.27 1.73 7.30
N VAL A 34 -0.77 0.71 6.61
CA VAL A 34 -0.39 -0.70 6.84
C VAL A 34 1.10 -0.92 6.58
N VAL A 35 1.60 -0.45 5.45
CA VAL A 35 3.01 -0.62 5.08
C VAL A 35 3.92 0.16 6.04
N THR A 36 3.56 1.38 6.38
CA THR A 36 4.31 2.21 7.35
C THR A 36 4.40 1.53 8.71
N ASP A 37 3.30 0.98 9.21
CA ASP A 37 3.28 0.30 10.50
C ASP A 37 4.13 -0.98 10.50
N GLN A 38 4.13 -1.74 9.41
CA GLN A 38 5.01 -2.89 9.28
C GLN A 38 6.49 -2.50 9.29
N ILE A 39 6.87 -1.45 8.55
CA ILE A 39 8.25 -0.95 8.52
C ILE A 39 8.69 -0.51 9.93
N ASP A 40 7.83 0.21 10.65
CA ASP A 40 8.09 0.62 12.02
C ASP A 40 8.23 -0.59 12.95
N ALA A 41 7.36 -1.59 12.81
CA ALA A 41 7.44 -2.83 13.58
C ALA A 41 8.78 -3.55 13.39
N PHE A 42 9.28 -3.66 12.16
CA PHE A 42 10.61 -4.24 11.90
C PHE A 42 11.72 -3.44 12.58
N SER A 43 11.66 -2.12 12.56
CA SER A 43 12.67 -1.26 13.20
C SER A 43 12.74 -1.47 14.71
N LYS A 44 11.68 -1.95 15.32
CA LYS A 44 11.54 -2.23 16.76
C LYS A 44 11.64 -3.72 17.11
N ASP A 45 11.97 -4.58 16.16
CA ASP A 45 11.97 -6.03 16.32
C ASP A 45 10.61 -6.59 16.81
N ASP A 46 9.53 -5.87 16.54
CA ASP A 46 8.18 -6.29 16.86
C ASP A 46 7.64 -7.23 15.78
N SER A 47 8.13 -8.46 15.82
CA SER A 47 7.81 -9.47 14.81
C SER A 47 6.34 -9.83 14.75
N GLU A 48 5.67 -9.85 15.90
CA GLU A 48 4.24 -10.16 15.98
C GLU A 48 3.41 -9.09 15.27
N ARG A 49 3.68 -7.80 15.54
CA ARG A 49 3.01 -6.69 14.86
C ARG A 49 3.31 -6.68 13.36
N ALA A 50 4.58 -6.86 12.99
CA ALA A 50 4.98 -6.93 11.58
C ALA A 50 4.24 -8.05 10.84
N PHE A 51 4.15 -9.23 11.44
CA PHE A 51 3.47 -10.39 10.87
C PHE A 51 1.95 -10.24 10.83
N SER A 52 1.38 -9.46 11.73
CA SER A 52 -0.07 -9.16 11.73
C SER A 52 -0.54 -8.51 10.44
N HIS A 53 0.33 -7.80 9.74
CA HIS A 53 0.03 -7.14 8.46
C HIS A 53 0.14 -8.07 7.25
N ALA A 54 0.64 -9.28 7.42
CA ALA A 54 0.75 -10.27 6.34
C ALA A 54 -0.62 -10.84 5.99
N SER A 55 -0.82 -11.15 4.70
CA SER A 55 -2.03 -11.81 4.22
C SER A 55 -2.17 -13.22 4.78
N PRO A 56 -3.39 -13.80 4.75
CA PRO A 56 -3.58 -15.19 5.19
C PRO A 56 -2.69 -16.20 4.46
N MET A 57 -2.46 -15.99 3.16
CA MET A 57 -1.57 -16.87 2.37
C MET A 57 -0.12 -16.77 2.85
N VAL A 58 0.37 -15.57 3.10
CA VAL A 58 1.74 -15.35 3.60
C VAL A 58 1.89 -15.96 5.01
N LYS A 59 0.90 -15.76 5.89
CA LYS A 59 0.89 -16.34 7.23
C LYS A 59 0.90 -17.86 7.19
N ALA A 60 0.11 -18.48 6.32
CA ALA A 60 0.08 -19.93 6.15
C ALA A 60 1.39 -20.48 5.61
N SER A 61 2.06 -19.76 4.71
CA SER A 61 3.33 -20.16 4.12
C SER A 61 4.51 -20.07 5.10
N ILE A 62 4.58 -18.97 5.87
CA ILE A 62 5.70 -18.69 6.78
C ILE A 62 5.47 -19.30 8.17
N ARG A 63 4.23 -19.37 8.62
CA ARG A 63 3.71 -20.04 9.82
C ARG A 63 3.95 -19.35 11.16
N SER A 64 5.02 -18.60 11.34
CA SER A 64 5.28 -17.92 12.61
C SER A 64 5.90 -16.55 12.41
N HIS A 65 5.64 -15.64 13.35
CA HIS A 65 6.20 -14.30 13.31
C HIS A 65 7.72 -14.29 13.50
N GLU A 66 8.26 -15.24 14.25
CA GLU A 66 9.71 -15.39 14.45
C GLU A 66 10.41 -15.77 13.14
N ARG A 67 9.84 -16.72 12.39
CA ARG A 67 10.33 -17.10 11.07
C ARG A 67 10.24 -15.96 10.08
N PHE A 68 9.16 -15.19 10.16
CA PHE A 68 8.95 -14.02 9.32
C PHE A 68 10.04 -12.98 9.56
N LEU A 69 10.34 -12.66 10.81
CA LEU A 69 11.41 -11.72 11.14
C LEU A 69 12.78 -12.22 10.68
N THR A 70 13.09 -13.49 10.92
CA THR A 70 14.34 -14.11 10.46
C THR A 70 14.49 -14.05 8.95
N MET A 71 13.44 -14.35 8.20
CA MET A 71 13.43 -14.27 6.74
C MET A 71 13.70 -12.85 6.26
N VAL A 72 13.04 -11.86 6.85
CA VAL A 72 13.22 -10.45 6.47
C VAL A 72 14.63 -9.98 6.80
N LYS A 73 15.18 -10.33 7.95
CA LYS A 73 16.57 -10.02 8.30
C LYS A 73 17.56 -10.58 7.28
N ASN A 74 17.36 -11.82 6.84
CA ASN A 74 18.31 -12.53 5.99
C ASN A 74 18.16 -12.16 4.50
N ALA A 75 16.93 -12.02 4.01
CA ALA A 75 16.63 -11.84 2.60
C ALA A 75 16.33 -10.38 2.21
N TYR A 76 15.88 -9.57 3.16
CA TYR A 76 15.41 -8.21 2.93
C TYR A 76 15.99 -7.22 3.94
N GLY A 77 17.32 -7.27 4.11
CA GLY A 77 18.03 -6.40 5.05
C GLY A 77 17.74 -4.91 4.85
N MET A 78 17.48 -4.49 3.60
CA MET A 78 17.10 -3.12 3.27
C MET A 78 15.73 -2.73 3.85
N ILE A 79 14.83 -3.68 4.05
CA ILE A 79 13.52 -3.45 4.68
C ILE A 79 13.65 -3.49 6.21
N TYR A 80 14.48 -4.38 6.72
CA TYR A 80 14.66 -4.58 8.16
C TYR A 80 15.36 -3.41 8.85
N ARG A 81 16.46 -2.95 8.29
CA ARG A 81 17.28 -1.87 8.84
C ARG A 81 17.75 -0.90 7.77
N PRO A 82 16.85 -0.17 7.13
CA PRO A 82 17.25 0.85 6.18
C PRO A 82 17.91 2.05 6.89
N SER A 83 18.75 2.76 6.16
CA SER A 83 19.20 4.10 6.55
C SER A 83 18.04 5.11 6.47
N SER A 84 17.21 4.97 5.44
CA SER A 84 15.98 5.75 5.25
C SER A 84 15.00 5.02 4.36
N HIS A 85 13.74 5.43 4.40
CA HIS A 85 12.72 4.96 3.48
C HIS A 85 11.74 6.08 3.15
N GLU A 86 11.13 5.97 1.97
CA GLU A 86 10.13 6.92 1.47
C GLU A 86 9.00 6.15 0.80
N LEU A 87 7.79 6.32 1.31
CA LEU A 87 6.61 5.82 0.62
C LEU A 87 6.35 6.68 -0.61
N GLN A 88 6.22 6.01 -1.74
CA GLN A 88 5.87 6.63 -3.01
C GLN A 88 4.39 6.37 -3.32
N GLU A 89 4.01 6.32 -4.59
CA GLU A 89 2.63 6.12 -4.99
C GLU A 89 2.10 4.71 -4.70
N VAL A 90 0.79 4.59 -4.61
CA VAL A 90 0.07 3.32 -4.79
C VAL A 90 -0.18 3.16 -6.28
N ARG A 91 0.22 2.03 -6.84
CA ARG A 91 0.17 1.76 -8.28
C ARG A 91 -0.58 0.48 -8.58
N MET A 92 -1.42 0.52 -9.61
CA MET A 92 -2.04 -0.68 -10.17
C MET A 92 -1.14 -1.26 -11.27
N ILE A 93 -0.78 -2.53 -11.13
CA ILE A 93 0.01 -3.28 -12.12
C ILE A 93 -0.70 -4.63 -12.31
N GLU A 94 -1.15 -4.92 -13.53
CA GLU A 94 -1.82 -6.18 -13.86
C GLU A 94 -2.94 -6.55 -12.87
N ASP A 95 -3.85 -5.63 -12.64
CA ASP A 95 -5.01 -5.77 -11.75
C ASP A 95 -4.69 -5.96 -10.25
N LYS A 96 -3.44 -5.71 -9.85
CA LYS A 96 -2.99 -5.76 -8.45
C LYS A 96 -2.53 -4.40 -7.98
N LEU A 97 -2.84 -4.06 -6.75
CA LEU A 97 -2.40 -2.82 -6.12
C LEU A 97 -1.08 -3.03 -5.39
N TYR A 98 -0.16 -2.09 -5.59
CA TYR A 98 1.14 -2.08 -4.95
C TYR A 98 1.40 -0.74 -4.29
N GLN A 99 1.83 -0.76 -3.03
CA GLN A 99 2.49 0.40 -2.42
C GLN A 99 3.96 0.35 -2.82
N VAL A 100 4.43 1.40 -3.45
CA VAL A 100 5.85 1.54 -3.82
C VAL A 100 6.59 2.23 -2.69
N VAL A 101 7.71 1.66 -2.27
CA VAL A 101 8.59 2.23 -1.24
C VAL A 101 10.02 2.24 -1.74
N LEU A 102 10.66 3.38 -1.62
CA LEU A 102 12.09 3.52 -1.85
C LEU A 102 12.83 3.31 -0.52
N PHE A 103 13.70 2.31 -0.46
CA PHE A 103 14.60 2.08 0.66
C PHE A 103 16.03 2.47 0.29
N ILE A 104 16.73 3.03 1.23
CA ILE A 104 18.17 3.30 1.13
C ILE A 104 18.83 2.52 2.26
N ASP A 105 19.76 1.63 1.94
CA ASP A 105 20.47 0.84 2.93
C ASP A 105 21.61 1.63 3.59
N GLN A 106 22.33 0.99 4.51
CA GLN A 106 23.45 1.60 5.23
C GLN A 106 24.64 1.92 4.32
N ASP A 107 24.76 1.23 3.18
CA ASP A 107 25.79 1.45 2.15
C ASP A 107 25.34 2.42 1.06
N ARG A 108 24.20 3.09 1.27
CA ARG A 108 23.58 4.03 0.33
C ARG A 108 23.06 3.43 -0.97
N ASN A 109 22.89 2.13 -1.04
CA ASN A 109 22.21 1.49 -2.15
C ASN A 109 20.71 1.79 -2.10
N ARG A 110 20.11 1.99 -3.27
CA ARG A 110 18.71 2.33 -3.41
C ARG A 110 17.93 1.11 -3.90
N PHE A 111 16.83 0.80 -3.22
CA PHE A 111 15.95 -0.32 -3.55
C PHE A 111 14.52 0.18 -3.69
N LYS A 112 13.92 -0.08 -4.83
CA LYS A 112 12.51 0.19 -5.05
C LYS A 112 11.73 -1.10 -4.82
N ILE A 113 10.97 -1.13 -3.75
CA ILE A 113 10.22 -2.30 -3.30
C ILE A 113 8.74 -2.07 -3.54
N PHE A 114 8.08 -3.07 -4.09
CA PHE A 114 6.67 -3.08 -4.39
C PHE A 114 5.96 -4.02 -3.43
N TYR A 115 5.15 -3.46 -2.55
CA TYR A 115 4.32 -4.20 -1.61
C TYR A 115 3.00 -4.53 -2.28
N GLN A 116 2.77 -5.80 -2.59
CA GLN A 116 1.48 -6.22 -3.12
C GLN A 116 0.44 -6.19 -2.01
N MET A 117 -0.63 -5.43 -2.23
CA MET A 117 -1.68 -5.25 -1.24
C MET A 117 -2.92 -6.06 -1.59
N GLN A 118 -3.54 -6.65 -0.59
CA GLN A 118 -4.73 -7.46 -0.72
C GLN A 118 -5.80 -7.00 0.24
N LYS A 119 -6.98 -6.66 -0.29
CA LYS A 119 -8.12 -6.29 0.54
C LYS A 119 -8.82 -7.54 1.05
N GLN A 120 -9.05 -7.60 2.35
CA GLN A 120 -9.77 -8.69 2.98
C GLN A 120 -11.28 -8.47 2.94
N ALA A 121 -12.06 -9.53 3.21
CA ALA A 121 -13.52 -9.45 3.24
C ALA A 121 -14.06 -8.43 4.27
N ASN A 122 -13.33 -8.23 5.38
CA ASN A 122 -13.67 -7.23 6.39
C ASN A 122 -13.25 -5.80 6.03
N GLY A 123 -12.65 -5.58 4.85
CA GLY A 123 -12.18 -4.29 4.39
C GLY A 123 -10.76 -3.92 4.79
N GLU A 124 -10.09 -4.70 5.62
CA GLU A 124 -8.69 -4.48 5.98
C GLU A 124 -7.74 -4.77 4.82
N TRP A 125 -6.67 -4.01 4.73
CA TRP A 125 -5.58 -4.24 3.79
C TRP A 125 -4.49 -5.07 4.44
N LYS A 126 -4.00 -6.08 3.70
CA LYS A 126 -2.89 -6.94 4.10
C LYS A 126 -1.83 -6.99 3.02
N ILE A 127 -0.60 -7.28 3.41
CA ILE A 127 0.54 -7.40 2.52
C ILE A 127 0.63 -8.85 2.06
N ASN A 128 0.48 -9.06 0.75
CA ASN A 128 0.49 -10.39 0.14
C ASN A 128 1.86 -10.81 -0.38
N GLY A 129 2.84 -9.94 -0.29
CA GLY A 129 4.20 -10.17 -0.71
C GLY A 129 4.90 -8.89 -1.09
N VAL A 130 6.20 -8.99 -1.29
CA VAL A 130 7.03 -7.90 -1.79
C VAL A 130 7.80 -8.36 -3.01
N THR A 131 8.07 -7.45 -3.94
CA THR A 131 8.89 -7.73 -5.10
C THR A 131 9.71 -6.52 -5.51
N THR A 132 10.81 -6.77 -6.18
CA THR A 132 11.58 -5.75 -6.89
C THR A 132 11.30 -5.92 -8.38
N PHE A 133 10.77 -4.90 -9.01
CA PHE A 133 10.76 -4.87 -10.47
C PHE A 133 12.12 -4.32 -10.92
N THR A 134 13.03 -5.18 -11.31
CA THR A 134 14.15 -4.79 -12.12
C THR A 134 13.65 -4.69 -13.54
N ALA A 135 13.21 -3.50 -13.92
CA ALA A 135 13.06 -3.22 -15.33
C ALA A 135 14.43 -3.31 -15.98
N LYS A 136 14.56 -4.19 -16.92
CA LYS A 136 15.80 -4.39 -17.70
C LYS A 136 16.22 -3.13 -18.46
N ASN A 137 15.40 -2.07 -18.47
CA ASN A 137 15.58 -0.83 -19.19
C ASN A 137 14.95 0.40 -18.52
N ASP A 138 14.58 0.36 -17.27
CA ASP A 138 14.19 1.60 -16.60
C ASP A 138 15.46 2.33 -16.18
N VAL A 139 15.85 3.22 -17.03
CA VAL A 139 16.65 4.37 -16.66
C VAL A 139 15.82 5.08 -15.61
N PHE A 140 16.16 4.94 -14.35
CA PHE A 140 15.60 5.74 -13.28
C PHE A 140 16.00 7.20 -13.52
N ALA A 141 15.10 7.88 -14.20
CA ALA A 141 15.20 9.31 -14.28
C ALA A 141 14.65 9.92 -12.99
#